data_d8d0d1f9842e15d4b146e181418b2939
#
_entry.id   d8d0d1f9842e15d4b146e181418b2939
#
_cell.length_a   1.000
_cell.length_b   1.000
_cell.length_c   1.000
_cell.angle_alpha   90.00
_cell.angle_beta   90.00
_cell.angle_gamma   90.00
#
_symmetry.space_group_name_H-M   'P 1'
#
loop_
_entity.id
_entity.type
_entity.pdbx_description
1 polymer ?
#
loop_
_entity_poly.entity_id
_entity_poly.type
_entity_poly.pdbx_seq_one_letter_code
_entity_poly.pdbx_strand_id
1 'polypeptide(L)'
;MISCWLCARKAGSLAVLVAIGLSTTLYSGLAQSETCALPSEHEGMTFPIEKVDPDWACRLYAIVDNYTTVGKVGPIRTGLPESLYHQLLDRPPLAAALINRLELGLYKSEARGSGRFWGNDGEGTAGIVQLVYQDRNSRIYYLEGSHDGRFLPHITGKAVVFLRMNPVKDTDGMEAMDSTMVSYARLDNRILSGVVTLLRPFIGGTIKRKLGKGVETVNRLSLLMRQQPDRVLFEVMNPPAFPDDEVAFVKQALERLSHSSDLIPSRTPSP
;
A
#
# COMPACT_ATOMS: atom_id res chain seq x y z
N MET A 1 34.94 -71.95 10.45
CA MET A 1 35.07 -73.03 11.49
C MET A 1 33.75 -73.08 12.20
N ILE A 2 32.99 -74.08 11.89
CA ILE A 2 32.45 -75.08 12.81
C ILE A 2 31.23 -74.59 13.54
N SER A 3 30.04 -74.98 13.10
CA SER A 3 29.23 -76.17 13.50
C SER A 3 28.30 -75.79 14.66
N CYS A 4 27.02 -75.80 14.42
CA CYS A 4 26.10 -76.95 14.36
C CYS A 4 25.46 -77.35 15.69
N TRP A 5 24.22 -77.54 15.70
CA TRP A 5 23.33 -78.58 16.24
C TRP A 5 22.07 -78.00 16.83
N LEU A 6 20.95 -78.12 16.17
CA LEU A 6 19.87 -79.10 16.31
C LEU A 6 19.59 -79.59 17.76
N CYS A 7 18.39 -79.29 18.25
CA CYS A 7 17.47 -80.38 18.63
C CYS A 7 16.06 -79.88 18.95
N ALA A 8 15.16 -80.51 18.40
CA ALA A 8 13.72 -80.55 18.41
C ALA A 8 13.13 -80.95 19.80
N ARG A 9 11.92 -80.55 20.12
CA ARG A 9 10.73 -81.38 20.39
C ARG A 9 9.55 -80.59 20.97
N LYS A 10 8.49 -80.67 20.20
CA LYS A 10 7.13 -81.22 20.46
C LYS A 10 6.18 -80.40 21.43
N ALA A 11 5.12 -79.99 20.79
CA ALA A 11 3.70 -80.28 21.06
C ALA A 11 3.00 -79.54 22.21
N GLY A 12 1.94 -78.88 21.85
CA GLY A 12 0.85 -78.47 22.73
C GLY A 12 -0.03 -77.45 22.14
N SER A 13 -1.12 -77.89 21.50
CA SER A 13 -2.24 -77.09 21.02
C SER A 13 -2.80 -76.14 22.08
N LEU A 14 -3.08 -74.94 21.74
CA LEU A 14 -4.38 -74.29 22.06
C LEU A 14 -4.53 -73.05 21.17
N ALA A 15 -5.50 -73.15 20.27
CA ALA A 15 -5.94 -72.04 19.43
C ALA A 15 -6.72 -71.04 20.32
N VAL A 16 -6.18 -69.82 20.50
CA VAL A 16 -6.95 -68.69 20.98
C VAL A 16 -6.95 -67.65 19.84
N LEU A 17 -8.04 -67.62 19.11
CA LEU A 17 -8.36 -66.59 18.14
C LEU A 17 -8.65 -65.31 18.96
N VAL A 18 -7.67 -64.42 19.09
CA VAL A 18 -7.88 -63.05 19.49
C VAL A 18 -8.06 -62.21 18.22
N ALA A 19 -9.30 -61.96 17.90
CA ALA A 19 -9.69 -60.98 16.89
C ALA A 19 -9.35 -59.60 17.40
N ILE A 20 -8.15 -59.08 17.06
CA ILE A 20 -7.80 -57.68 17.26
C ILE A 20 -8.48 -56.91 16.14
N GLY A 21 -9.68 -56.35 16.48
CA GLY A 21 -10.34 -55.38 15.62
C GLY A 21 -9.48 -54.10 15.53
N LEU A 22 -8.78 -53.97 14.39
CA LEU A 22 -8.15 -52.70 14.02
C LEU A 22 -9.26 -51.68 13.70
N SER A 23 -9.73 -50.99 14.73
CA SER A 23 -10.52 -49.75 14.54
C SER A 23 -9.58 -48.65 14.04
N THR A 24 -9.37 -48.54 12.75
CA THR A 24 -8.76 -47.38 12.13
C THR A 24 -9.75 -46.23 12.23
N THR A 25 -9.71 -45.48 13.33
CA THR A 25 -10.32 -44.17 13.40
C THR A 25 -9.60 -43.29 12.41
N LEU A 26 -10.21 -43.07 11.23
CA LEU A 26 -9.86 -41.98 10.31
C LEU A 26 -10.12 -40.68 11.06
N TYR A 27 -9.07 -40.18 11.71
CA TYR A 27 -9.03 -38.78 12.07
C TYR A 27 -8.97 -37.97 10.76
N SER A 28 -10.13 -37.66 10.21
CA SER A 28 -10.27 -36.57 9.27
C SER A 28 -9.89 -35.29 10.05
N GLY A 29 -8.61 -34.98 10.05
CA GLY A 29 -8.14 -33.67 10.45
C GLY A 29 -8.79 -32.66 9.52
N LEU A 30 -9.90 -32.08 9.96
CA LEU A 30 -10.38 -30.84 9.40
C LEU A 30 -9.22 -29.87 9.59
N ALA A 31 -8.44 -29.65 8.51
CA ALA A 31 -7.55 -28.53 8.43
C ALA A 31 -8.44 -27.32 8.69
N GLN A 32 -8.42 -26.80 9.91
CA GLN A 32 -8.95 -25.48 10.21
C GLN A 32 -8.13 -24.54 9.34
N SER A 33 -8.71 -24.13 8.23
CA SER A 33 -8.27 -22.96 7.52
C SER A 33 -8.29 -21.83 8.58
N GLU A 34 -7.11 -21.44 9.03
CA GLU A 34 -7.00 -20.21 9.83
C GLU A 34 -7.63 -19.10 8.99
N THR A 35 -8.85 -18.74 9.34
CA THR A 35 -9.55 -17.66 8.69
C THR A 35 -8.83 -16.38 9.07
N CYS A 36 -8.04 -15.87 8.12
CA CYS A 36 -7.37 -14.58 8.26
C CYS A 36 -8.44 -13.49 8.37
N ALA A 37 -8.86 -13.19 9.58
CA ALA A 37 -9.90 -12.19 9.86
C ALA A 37 -9.27 -10.80 9.92
N LEU A 38 -8.98 -10.21 8.74
CA LEU A 38 -8.55 -8.82 8.67
C LEU A 38 -9.69 -7.93 9.19
N PRO A 39 -9.47 -7.09 10.21
CA PRO A 39 -10.49 -6.18 10.72
C PRO A 39 -10.98 -5.23 9.61
N SER A 40 -12.26 -4.87 9.66
CA SER A 40 -12.81 -3.85 8.75
C SER A 40 -12.57 -2.43 9.26
N GLU A 41 -12.26 -2.25 10.53
CA GLU A 41 -12.01 -0.94 11.14
C GLU A 41 -10.51 -0.73 11.43
N HIS A 42 -9.97 0.40 10.97
CA HIS A 42 -8.58 0.81 11.16
C HIS A 42 -8.53 2.28 11.59
N GLU A 43 -8.04 2.53 12.82
CA GLU A 43 -7.90 3.87 13.39
C GLU A 43 -9.17 4.73 13.27
N GLY A 44 -10.35 4.11 13.52
CA GLY A 44 -11.67 4.76 13.46
C GLY A 44 -12.20 4.97 12.04
N MET A 45 -11.69 4.24 11.06
CA MET A 45 -12.19 4.26 9.67
C MET A 45 -12.52 2.84 9.21
N THR A 46 -13.68 2.67 8.59
CA THR A 46 -14.14 1.38 8.07
C THR A 46 -13.75 1.22 6.62
N PHE A 47 -13.24 0.04 6.24
CA PHE A 47 -12.87 -0.34 4.87
C PHE A 47 -13.61 -1.62 4.46
N PRO A 48 -13.94 -1.80 3.18
CA PRO A 48 -14.70 -2.94 2.68
C PRO A 48 -13.80 -4.19 2.52
N ILE A 49 -13.33 -4.72 3.65
CA ILE A 49 -12.37 -5.84 3.69
C ILE A 49 -12.99 -7.12 3.12
N GLU A 50 -14.28 -7.29 3.23
CA GLU A 50 -15.04 -8.41 2.68
C GLU A 50 -14.97 -8.51 1.14
N LYS A 51 -14.54 -7.43 0.48
CA LYS A 51 -14.35 -7.36 -0.97
C LYS A 51 -12.89 -7.58 -1.40
N VAL A 52 -11.98 -7.71 -0.44
CA VAL A 52 -10.57 -8.02 -0.71
C VAL A 52 -10.45 -9.51 -1.02
N ASP A 53 -9.64 -9.84 -2.03
CA ASP A 53 -9.32 -11.23 -2.35
C ASP A 53 -8.78 -11.97 -1.09
N PRO A 54 -9.24 -13.20 -0.80
CA PRO A 54 -8.88 -13.91 0.43
C PRO A 54 -7.37 -14.11 0.62
N ASP A 55 -6.62 -14.37 -0.46
CA ASP A 55 -5.17 -14.53 -0.39
C ASP A 55 -4.49 -13.21 0.01
N TRP A 56 -4.99 -12.10 -0.51
CA TRP A 56 -4.52 -10.78 -0.11
C TRP A 56 -4.96 -10.46 1.32
N ALA A 57 -6.19 -10.77 1.72
CA ALA A 57 -6.66 -10.53 3.08
C ALA A 57 -5.73 -11.19 4.11
N CYS A 58 -5.29 -12.43 3.88
CA CYS A 58 -4.32 -13.11 4.74
C CYS A 58 -2.95 -12.44 4.78
N ARG A 59 -2.44 -11.98 3.63
CA ARG A 59 -1.15 -11.26 3.58
C ARG A 59 -1.22 -9.92 4.32
N LEU A 60 -2.32 -9.19 4.18
CA LEU A 60 -2.55 -7.92 4.88
C LEU A 60 -2.70 -8.15 6.37
N TYR A 61 -3.49 -9.17 6.78
CA TYR A 61 -3.68 -9.56 8.17
C TYR A 61 -2.36 -9.83 8.88
N ALA A 62 -1.45 -10.58 8.26
CA ALA A 62 -0.14 -10.89 8.83
C ALA A 62 0.70 -9.64 9.16
N ILE A 63 0.46 -8.52 8.48
CA ILE A 63 1.12 -7.24 8.75
C ILE A 63 0.36 -6.45 9.80
N VAL A 64 -0.97 -6.38 9.68
CA VAL A 64 -1.83 -5.60 10.58
C VAL A 64 -1.87 -6.19 11.98
N ASP A 65 -1.83 -7.52 12.11
CA ASP A 65 -1.81 -8.21 13.40
C ASP A 65 -0.44 -8.09 14.12
N ASN A 66 0.65 -8.07 13.35
CA ASN A 66 2.02 -8.06 13.88
C ASN A 66 2.82 -6.84 13.42
N TYR A 67 2.21 -5.66 13.46
CA TYR A 67 2.90 -4.44 13.03
C TYR A 67 3.99 -3.98 14.03
N THR A 68 5.03 -3.38 13.50
CA THR A 68 6.04 -2.67 14.29
C THR A 68 5.56 -1.27 14.65
N THR A 69 4.88 -0.60 13.72
CA THR A 69 4.34 0.75 13.91
C THR A 69 3.06 0.94 13.09
N VAL A 70 2.17 1.78 13.62
CA VAL A 70 0.96 2.25 12.96
C VAL A 70 0.98 3.77 12.89
N GLY A 71 0.42 4.33 11.83
CA GLY A 71 0.32 5.78 11.68
C GLY A 71 -0.93 6.18 10.90
N LYS A 72 -1.54 7.31 11.31
CA LYS A 72 -2.65 7.94 10.61
C LYS A 72 -2.23 9.34 10.16
N VAL A 73 -2.53 9.67 8.92
CA VAL A 73 -2.27 10.99 8.31
C VAL A 73 -3.54 11.46 7.62
N GLY A 74 -3.95 12.69 7.87
CA GLY A 74 -5.14 13.30 7.30
C GLY A 74 -6.22 13.63 8.33
N PRO A 75 -7.36 14.17 7.91
CA PRO A 75 -7.69 14.46 6.50
C PRO A 75 -6.79 15.57 5.92
N ILE A 76 -6.35 15.37 4.68
CA ILE A 76 -5.58 16.36 3.93
C ILE A 76 -6.35 16.69 2.66
N ARG A 77 -6.58 17.99 2.44
CA ARG A 77 -7.32 18.48 1.29
C ARG A 77 -6.42 18.70 0.10
N THR A 78 -6.80 18.15 -1.05
CA THR A 78 -6.15 18.32 -2.34
C THR A 78 -7.14 18.98 -3.29
N GLY A 79 -6.78 20.14 -3.85
CA GLY A 79 -7.62 20.92 -4.76
C GLY A 79 -7.73 20.31 -6.16
N LEU A 80 -8.09 19.06 -6.28
CA LEU A 80 -8.33 18.36 -7.55
C LEU A 80 -9.73 17.79 -7.59
N PRO A 81 -10.42 17.85 -8.74
CA PRO A 81 -11.65 17.10 -8.96
C PRO A 81 -11.45 15.62 -8.74
N GLU A 82 -12.50 14.93 -8.26
CA GLU A 82 -12.46 13.49 -7.97
C GLU A 82 -11.87 12.67 -9.14
N SER A 83 -12.35 12.92 -10.36
CA SER A 83 -11.91 12.19 -11.54
C SER A 83 -10.41 12.33 -11.82
N LEU A 84 -9.88 13.55 -11.72
CA LEU A 84 -8.45 13.80 -11.95
C LEU A 84 -7.59 13.23 -10.82
N TYR A 85 -8.05 13.34 -9.58
CA TYR A 85 -7.37 12.74 -8.42
C TYR A 85 -7.19 11.23 -8.59
N HIS A 86 -8.26 10.51 -8.96
CA HIS A 86 -8.20 9.07 -9.25
C HIS A 86 -7.27 8.74 -10.42
N GLN A 87 -7.35 9.51 -11.51
CA GLN A 87 -6.50 9.30 -12.68
C GLN A 87 -5.01 9.48 -12.39
N LEU A 88 -4.62 10.39 -11.50
CA LEU A 88 -3.23 10.54 -11.05
C LEU A 88 -2.80 9.38 -10.15
N LEU A 89 -3.68 8.89 -9.27
CA LEU A 89 -3.40 7.70 -8.46
C LEU A 89 -3.25 6.42 -9.31
N ASP A 90 -3.87 6.37 -10.48
CA ASP A 90 -3.76 5.25 -11.43
C ASP A 90 -2.48 5.33 -12.31
N ARG A 91 -1.80 6.49 -12.31
CA ARG A 91 -0.60 6.77 -13.10
C ARG A 91 0.59 7.22 -12.24
N PRO A 92 1.06 6.41 -11.27
CA PRO A 92 2.18 6.81 -10.40
C PRO A 92 3.46 7.18 -11.15
N PRO A 93 3.84 6.54 -12.30
CA PRO A 93 5.00 6.97 -13.08
C PRO A 93 4.86 8.39 -13.63
N LEU A 94 3.70 8.74 -14.19
CA LEU A 94 3.41 10.10 -14.67
C LEU A 94 3.45 11.11 -13.52
N ALA A 95 2.78 10.82 -12.40
CA ALA A 95 2.77 11.70 -11.24
C ALA A 95 4.19 11.94 -10.69
N ALA A 96 5.00 10.90 -10.56
CA ALA A 96 6.39 11.02 -10.13
C ALA A 96 7.24 11.84 -11.09
N ALA A 97 7.07 11.64 -12.39
CA ALA A 97 7.80 12.39 -13.42
C ALA A 97 7.41 13.88 -13.42
N LEU A 98 6.12 14.21 -13.29
CA LEU A 98 5.64 15.59 -13.15
C LEU A 98 6.22 16.26 -11.90
N ILE A 99 6.18 15.57 -10.75
CA ILE A 99 6.73 16.06 -9.49
C ILE A 99 8.21 16.42 -9.64
N ASN A 100 8.99 15.56 -10.32
CA ASN A 100 10.42 15.81 -10.52
C ASN A 100 10.67 17.00 -11.45
N ARG A 101 9.98 17.07 -12.58
CA ARG A 101 10.16 18.16 -13.56
C ARG A 101 9.75 19.53 -13.01
N LEU A 102 8.71 19.53 -12.18
CA LEU A 102 8.25 20.73 -11.50
C LEU A 102 9.06 21.05 -10.21
N GLU A 103 10.13 20.30 -9.95
CA GLU A 103 11.04 20.48 -8.80
C GLU A 103 10.33 20.38 -7.43
N LEU A 104 9.26 19.61 -7.36
CA LEU A 104 8.49 19.41 -6.13
C LEU A 104 9.04 18.29 -5.24
N GLY A 105 9.88 17.43 -5.80
CA GLY A 105 10.50 16.29 -5.10
C GLY A 105 11.30 15.41 -6.03
N LEU A 106 11.99 14.43 -5.47
CA LEU A 106 12.82 13.48 -6.21
C LEU A 106 12.20 12.07 -6.12
N TYR A 107 11.09 11.88 -6.82
CA TYR A 107 10.40 10.59 -6.85
C TYR A 107 10.70 9.85 -8.15
N LYS A 108 10.81 8.52 -8.06
CA LYS A 108 10.86 7.64 -9.24
C LYS A 108 9.76 6.60 -9.10
N SER A 109 9.10 6.29 -10.21
CA SER A 109 8.12 5.22 -10.25
C SER A 109 8.15 4.55 -11.61
N GLU A 110 8.01 3.23 -11.62
CA GLU A 110 8.01 2.39 -12.81
C GLU A 110 6.86 1.39 -12.71
N ALA A 111 6.11 1.20 -13.77
CA ALA A 111 5.09 0.17 -13.84
C ALA A 111 5.74 -1.23 -13.86
N ARG A 112 5.21 -2.16 -13.08
CA ARG A 112 5.67 -3.55 -12.96
C ARG A 112 4.54 -4.56 -13.19
N GLY A 113 3.48 -4.14 -13.85
CA GLY A 113 2.27 -4.91 -14.14
C GLY A 113 1.01 -4.23 -13.65
N SER A 114 -0.12 -4.90 -13.74
CA SER A 114 -1.42 -4.34 -13.35
C SER A 114 -1.46 -4.00 -11.86
N GLY A 115 -1.68 -2.73 -11.55
CA GLY A 115 -1.75 -2.23 -10.18
C GLY A 115 -0.46 -2.39 -9.37
N ARG A 116 0.67 -2.73 -10.02
CA ARG A 116 1.96 -2.96 -9.38
C ARG A 116 3.00 -1.99 -9.91
N PHE A 117 3.67 -1.30 -8.99
CA PHE A 117 4.65 -0.28 -9.29
C PHE A 117 5.89 -0.47 -8.42
N TRP A 118 7.06 -0.21 -8.99
CA TRP A 118 8.24 0.08 -8.21
C TRP A 118 8.28 1.58 -7.93
N GLY A 119 8.69 1.96 -6.73
CA GLY A 119 8.81 3.35 -6.33
C GLY A 119 10.08 3.63 -5.53
N ASN A 120 10.57 4.87 -5.62
CA ASN A 120 11.69 5.39 -4.84
C ASN A 120 11.39 6.84 -4.47
N ASP A 121 11.58 7.19 -3.19
CA ASP A 121 11.25 8.52 -2.66
C ASP A 121 12.41 9.54 -2.76
N GLY A 122 13.54 9.15 -3.35
CA GLY A 122 14.73 10.00 -3.42
C GLY A 122 15.46 10.21 -2.08
N GLU A 123 14.93 9.64 -0.98
CA GLU A 123 15.45 9.77 0.38
C GLU A 123 15.87 8.41 0.99
N GLY A 124 16.19 7.46 0.14
CA GLY A 124 16.65 6.13 0.53
C GLY A 124 15.57 5.07 0.69
N THR A 125 14.28 5.37 0.50
CA THR A 125 13.23 4.35 0.52
C THR A 125 12.91 3.92 -0.91
N ALA A 126 12.95 2.61 -1.16
CA ALA A 126 12.55 2.02 -2.43
C ALA A 126 11.81 0.70 -2.20
N GLY A 127 10.89 0.37 -3.11
CA GLY A 127 10.15 -0.88 -2.99
C GLY A 127 9.05 -1.04 -4.02
N ILE A 128 8.31 -2.11 -3.86
CA ILE A 128 7.14 -2.45 -4.65
C ILE A 128 5.88 -1.99 -3.92
N VAL A 129 4.99 -1.37 -4.66
CA VAL A 129 3.64 -1.00 -4.24
C VAL A 129 2.66 -1.80 -5.09
N GLN A 130 1.78 -2.56 -4.46
CA GLN A 130 0.72 -3.31 -5.10
C GLN A 130 -0.63 -2.77 -4.66
N LEU A 131 -1.44 -2.33 -5.62
CA LEU A 131 -2.86 -2.04 -5.38
C LEU A 131 -3.59 -3.37 -5.19
N VAL A 132 -4.20 -3.56 -4.03
CA VAL A 132 -4.90 -4.80 -3.64
C VAL A 132 -6.41 -4.66 -3.81
N TYR A 133 -6.92 -3.48 -3.49
CA TYR A 133 -8.34 -3.16 -3.59
C TYR A 133 -8.54 -1.70 -3.96
N GLN A 134 -9.57 -1.42 -4.74
CA GLN A 134 -10.04 -0.06 -4.99
C GLN A 134 -11.54 -0.01 -5.22
N ASP A 135 -12.14 1.06 -4.71
CA ASP A 135 -13.45 1.55 -5.08
C ASP A 135 -13.41 3.09 -5.19
N ARG A 136 -14.58 3.72 -5.32
CA ARG A 136 -14.67 5.17 -5.45
C ARG A 136 -14.06 5.92 -4.26
N ASN A 137 -14.17 5.38 -3.05
CA ASN A 137 -13.85 6.08 -1.81
C ASN A 137 -12.66 5.47 -1.06
N SER A 138 -12.15 4.31 -1.50
CA SER A 138 -11.14 3.56 -0.76
C SER A 138 -10.13 2.90 -1.70
N ARG A 139 -8.87 2.89 -1.26
CA ARG A 139 -7.83 2.04 -1.86
C ARG A 139 -7.03 1.36 -0.76
N ILE A 140 -6.63 0.13 -1.02
CA ILE A 140 -5.77 -0.65 -0.13
C ILE A 140 -4.52 -1.04 -0.91
N TYR A 141 -3.36 -0.70 -0.35
CA TYR A 141 -2.08 -1.00 -0.95
C TYR A 141 -1.27 -1.92 -0.03
N TYR A 142 -0.61 -2.89 -0.63
CA TYR A 142 0.46 -3.66 -0.03
C TYR A 142 1.79 -3.11 -0.52
N LEU A 143 2.74 -2.93 0.40
CA LEU A 143 4.08 -2.42 0.10
C LEU A 143 5.12 -3.40 0.64
N GLU A 144 6.20 -3.57 -0.12
CA GLU A 144 7.38 -4.31 0.29
C GLU A 144 8.63 -3.62 -0.22
N GLY A 145 9.58 -3.31 0.68
CA GLY A 145 10.73 -2.53 0.28
C GLY A 145 11.78 -2.39 1.37
N SER A 146 12.72 -1.50 1.09
CA SER A 146 13.83 -1.19 1.99
C SER A 146 14.00 0.31 2.18
N HIS A 147 14.69 0.65 3.25
CA HIS A 147 15.15 2.00 3.52
C HIS A 147 16.64 1.98 3.88
N ASP A 148 17.42 2.77 3.13
CA ASP A 148 18.83 3.04 3.34
C ASP A 148 19.00 4.51 3.73
N GLY A 149 19.02 4.78 5.02
CA GLY A 149 19.19 6.14 5.56
C GLY A 149 20.61 6.43 6.05
N ARG A 150 21.00 7.71 6.08
CA ARG A 150 22.31 8.12 6.62
C ARG A 150 22.51 7.73 8.10
N PHE A 151 21.44 7.64 8.87
CA PHE A 151 21.45 7.44 10.33
C PHE A 151 20.82 6.11 10.76
N LEU A 152 20.20 5.39 9.83
CA LEU A 152 19.57 4.10 10.11
C LEU A 152 20.29 3.03 9.27
N PRO A 153 20.50 1.83 9.82
CA PRO A 153 21.00 0.71 9.03
C PRO A 153 20.01 0.36 7.94
N HIS A 154 20.44 -0.43 6.97
CA HIS A 154 19.54 -1.00 5.95
C HIS A 154 18.36 -1.73 6.63
N ILE A 155 17.16 -1.25 6.39
CA ILE A 155 15.93 -1.79 6.97
C ILE A 155 15.04 -2.30 5.85
N THR A 156 14.62 -3.55 5.93
CA THR A 156 13.58 -4.12 5.06
C THR A 156 12.28 -4.27 5.82
N GLY A 157 11.18 -4.28 5.09
CA GLY A 157 9.88 -4.46 5.71
C GLY A 157 8.73 -4.46 4.71
N LYS A 158 7.56 -4.68 5.28
CA LYS A 158 6.27 -4.68 4.56
C LYS A 158 5.33 -3.69 5.22
N ALA A 159 4.43 -3.14 4.41
CA ALA A 159 3.41 -2.25 4.95
C ALA A 159 2.07 -2.47 4.25
N VAL A 160 1.01 -2.08 4.94
CA VAL A 160 -0.33 -1.94 4.39
C VAL A 160 -0.74 -0.48 4.54
N VAL A 161 -1.23 0.10 3.46
CA VAL A 161 -1.80 1.45 3.48
C VAL A 161 -3.27 1.40 3.09
N PHE A 162 -4.11 1.85 4.00
CA PHE A 162 -5.54 2.07 3.79
C PHE A 162 -5.74 3.56 3.48
N LEU A 163 -6.19 3.87 2.29
CA LEU A 163 -6.48 5.23 1.84
C LEU A 163 -8.00 5.41 1.74
N ARG A 164 -8.53 6.39 2.47
CA ARG A 164 -9.91 6.88 2.35
C ARG A 164 -9.89 8.21 1.61
N MET A 165 -10.79 8.36 0.65
CA MET A 165 -10.92 9.52 -0.21
C MET A 165 -12.38 9.99 -0.19
N ASN A 166 -12.61 11.27 0.09
CA ASN A 166 -13.94 11.85 0.11
C ASN A 166 -13.97 13.09 -0.78
N PRO A 167 -14.83 13.13 -1.82
CA PRO A 167 -15.03 14.35 -2.58
C PRO A 167 -15.68 15.42 -1.71
N VAL A 168 -15.14 16.62 -1.77
CA VAL A 168 -15.62 17.78 -1.00
C VAL A 168 -15.60 19.01 -1.90
N LYS A 169 -16.19 20.10 -1.41
CA LYS A 169 -15.98 21.44 -1.97
C LYS A 169 -15.11 22.24 -1.01
N ASP A 170 -14.19 23.00 -1.54
CA ASP A 170 -13.40 23.93 -0.75
C ASP A 170 -14.20 25.20 -0.41
N THR A 171 -13.56 26.17 0.26
CA THR A 171 -14.19 27.43 0.68
C THR A 171 -14.70 28.27 -0.48
N ASP A 172 -14.13 28.10 -1.66
CA ASP A 172 -14.50 28.85 -2.88
C ASP A 172 -15.52 28.06 -3.72
N GLY A 173 -15.99 26.92 -3.22
CA GLY A 173 -16.97 26.05 -3.89
C GLY A 173 -16.37 25.15 -4.97
N MET A 174 -15.05 25.15 -5.15
CA MET A 174 -14.36 24.28 -6.09
C MET A 174 -14.28 22.84 -5.59
N GLU A 175 -14.27 21.91 -6.53
CA GLU A 175 -14.09 20.49 -6.21
C GLU A 175 -12.70 20.23 -5.64
N ALA A 176 -12.68 19.44 -4.57
CA ALA A 176 -11.47 19.00 -3.88
C ALA A 176 -11.65 17.59 -3.32
N MET A 177 -10.57 16.97 -2.92
CA MET A 177 -10.55 15.64 -2.29
C MET A 177 -9.95 15.73 -0.90
N ASP A 178 -10.67 15.27 0.11
CA ASP A 178 -10.14 15.04 1.44
C ASP A 178 -9.66 13.58 1.53
N SER A 179 -8.37 13.40 1.81
CA SER A 179 -7.73 12.09 1.88
C SER A 179 -7.20 11.81 3.27
N THR A 180 -7.49 10.61 3.78
CA THR A 180 -6.95 10.09 5.05
C THR A 180 -6.30 8.74 4.81
N MET A 181 -5.09 8.56 5.32
CA MET A 181 -4.35 7.31 5.22
C MET A 181 -4.10 6.72 6.59
N VAL A 182 -4.26 5.40 6.72
CA VAL A 182 -3.76 4.60 7.83
C VAL A 182 -2.73 3.63 7.30
N SER A 183 -1.57 3.58 7.92
CA SER A 183 -0.50 2.68 7.53
C SER A 183 -0.06 1.80 8.69
N TYR A 184 0.05 0.51 8.44
CA TYR A 184 0.68 -0.47 9.31
C TYR A 184 1.99 -0.89 8.66
N ALA A 185 3.10 -0.79 9.37
CA ALA A 185 4.39 -1.24 8.87
C ALA A 185 4.97 -2.31 9.80
N ARG A 186 5.44 -3.39 9.19
CA ARG A 186 6.14 -4.49 9.83
C ARG A 186 7.56 -4.55 9.29
N LEU A 187 8.53 -4.41 10.17
CA LEU A 187 9.95 -4.51 9.82
C LEU A 187 10.43 -5.95 10.01
N ASP A 188 11.38 -6.36 9.17
CA ASP A 188 11.94 -7.70 9.25
C ASP A 188 12.82 -7.87 10.48
N ASN A 189 12.62 -8.98 11.21
CA ASN A 189 13.19 -9.24 12.55
C ASN A 189 14.72 -9.40 12.59
N ARG A 190 15.42 -9.46 11.45
CA ARG A 190 16.87 -9.71 11.42
C ARG A 190 17.72 -8.61 12.07
N ILE A 191 17.15 -7.43 12.30
CA ILE A 191 17.82 -6.27 12.90
C ILE A 191 17.30 -5.99 14.32
N LEU A 192 16.23 -6.69 14.76
CA LEU A 192 15.38 -6.30 15.89
C LEU A 192 15.81 -6.82 17.26
N SER A 193 16.82 -7.66 17.39
CA SER A 193 17.18 -8.33 18.65
C SER A 193 17.85 -7.46 19.71
N GLY A 194 17.48 -6.21 19.85
CA GLY A 194 17.96 -5.36 20.98
C GLY A 194 17.90 -3.85 20.75
N VAL A 195 18.14 -3.38 19.55
CA VAL A 195 18.23 -1.94 19.24
C VAL A 195 16.88 -1.32 18.88
N VAL A 196 15.97 -2.10 18.37
CA VAL A 196 14.71 -1.58 17.77
C VAL A 196 13.66 -1.16 18.79
N THR A 197 13.64 -1.73 19.97
CA THR A 197 12.73 -1.25 21.02
C THR A 197 12.98 0.23 21.32
N LEU A 198 14.25 0.66 21.29
CA LEU A 198 14.64 2.05 21.47
C LEU A 198 14.37 2.93 20.22
N LEU A 199 14.36 2.33 19.00
CA LEU A 199 14.16 3.05 17.76
C LEU A 199 12.69 3.10 17.30
N ARG A 200 11.78 2.34 17.90
CA ARG A 200 10.33 2.34 17.57
C ARG A 200 9.72 3.73 17.38
N PRO A 201 9.89 4.68 18.32
CA PRO A 201 9.30 6.01 18.18
C PRO A 201 9.87 6.80 17.00
N PHE A 202 11.15 6.63 16.68
CA PHE A 202 11.80 7.29 15.54
C PHE A 202 11.32 6.73 14.20
N ILE A 203 11.09 5.41 14.11
CA ILE A 203 10.60 4.74 12.91
C ILE A 203 9.18 5.19 12.60
N GLY A 204 8.27 5.17 13.59
CA GLY A 204 6.89 5.63 13.43
C GLY A 204 6.81 7.10 13.00
N GLY A 205 7.60 7.96 13.62
CA GLY A 205 7.71 9.37 13.25
C GLY A 205 8.20 9.57 11.82
N THR A 206 9.16 8.75 11.37
CA THR A 206 9.70 8.81 9.99
C THR A 206 8.67 8.39 8.96
N ILE A 207 7.93 7.29 9.20
CA ILE A 207 6.87 6.82 8.30
C ILE A 207 5.76 7.88 8.19
N LYS A 208 5.27 8.40 9.31
CA LYS A 208 4.24 9.45 9.33
C LYS A 208 4.68 10.69 8.57
N ARG A 209 5.93 11.14 8.78
CA ARG A 209 6.50 12.29 8.07
C ARG A 209 6.61 12.04 6.55
N LYS A 210 7.05 10.85 6.11
CA LYS A 210 7.16 10.51 4.69
C LYS A 210 5.79 10.44 4.02
N LEU A 211 4.78 9.86 4.66
CA LEU A 211 3.41 9.87 4.16
C LEU A 211 2.87 11.31 4.06
N GLY A 212 3.05 12.12 5.10
CA GLY A 212 2.65 13.52 5.09
C GLY A 212 3.33 14.32 3.97
N LYS A 213 4.64 14.16 3.78
CA LYS A 213 5.40 14.79 2.70
C LYS A 213 4.90 14.37 1.31
N GLY A 214 4.58 13.09 1.12
CA GLY A 214 4.01 12.60 -0.13
C GLY A 214 2.71 13.31 -0.49
N VAL A 215 1.79 13.44 0.47
CA VAL A 215 0.50 14.13 0.25
C VAL A 215 0.68 15.64 0.04
N GLU A 216 1.57 16.27 0.80
CA GLU A 216 1.92 17.69 0.60
C GLU A 216 2.47 17.92 -0.80
N THR A 217 3.30 17.02 -1.32
CA THR A 217 3.83 17.11 -2.68
C THR A 217 2.72 17.03 -3.73
N VAL A 218 1.73 16.14 -3.54
CA VAL A 218 0.54 16.08 -4.41
C VAL A 218 -0.28 17.36 -4.32
N ASN A 219 -0.42 17.96 -3.14
CA ASN A 219 -1.07 19.25 -2.98
C ASN A 219 -0.36 20.37 -3.74
N ARG A 220 0.97 20.44 -3.65
CA ARG A 220 1.76 21.41 -4.40
C ARG A 220 1.64 21.21 -5.90
N LEU A 221 1.61 19.96 -6.38
CA LEU A 221 1.34 19.65 -7.77
C LEU A 221 -0.04 20.16 -8.19
N SER A 222 -1.08 19.92 -7.39
CA SER A 222 -2.44 20.39 -7.68
C SER A 222 -2.53 21.91 -7.78
N LEU A 223 -1.82 22.63 -6.90
CA LEU A 223 -1.75 24.09 -6.94
C LEU A 223 -1.07 24.60 -8.21
N LEU A 224 0.05 23.97 -8.62
CA LEU A 224 0.73 24.34 -9.86
C LEU A 224 -0.13 24.07 -11.10
N MET A 225 -0.84 22.93 -11.14
CA MET A 225 -1.76 22.63 -12.23
C MET A 225 -2.87 23.68 -12.38
N ARG A 226 -3.33 24.29 -11.27
CA ARG A 226 -4.35 25.35 -11.29
C ARG A 226 -3.76 26.72 -11.57
N GLN A 227 -2.65 27.07 -10.92
CA GLN A 227 -2.12 28.45 -10.92
C GLN A 227 -1.15 28.71 -12.08
N GLN A 228 -0.47 27.68 -12.57
CA GLN A 228 0.56 27.77 -13.61
C GLN A 228 0.39 26.65 -14.66
N PRO A 229 -0.78 26.53 -15.31
CA PRO A 229 -1.03 25.44 -16.25
C PRO A 229 -0.04 25.44 -17.43
N ASP A 230 0.35 26.63 -17.90
CA ASP A 230 1.32 26.75 -19.00
C ASP A 230 2.71 26.21 -18.63
N ARG A 231 3.13 26.42 -17.38
CA ARG A 231 4.39 25.85 -16.88
C ARG A 231 4.31 24.33 -16.82
N VAL A 232 3.20 23.78 -16.33
CA VAL A 232 3.02 22.32 -16.27
C VAL A 232 3.04 21.73 -17.67
N LEU A 233 2.34 22.37 -18.62
CA LEU A 233 2.30 21.92 -20.01
C LEU A 233 3.69 22.01 -20.67
N PHE A 234 4.42 23.10 -20.45
CA PHE A 234 5.80 23.28 -20.90
C PHE A 234 6.69 22.13 -20.43
N GLU A 235 6.67 21.80 -19.13
CA GLU A 235 7.48 20.72 -18.57
C GLU A 235 7.12 19.35 -19.14
N VAL A 236 5.87 19.10 -19.47
CA VAL A 236 5.41 17.85 -20.07
C VAL A 236 5.91 17.71 -21.53
N MET A 237 5.99 18.81 -22.26
CA MET A 237 6.40 18.85 -23.67
C MET A 237 7.93 19.05 -23.85
N ASN A 238 8.63 19.53 -22.82
CA ASN A 238 10.06 19.79 -22.89
C ASN A 238 10.87 18.48 -23.06
N PRO A 239 11.86 18.44 -23.97
CA PRO A 239 12.64 17.23 -24.22
C PRO A 239 13.41 16.69 -22.98
N PRO A 240 13.42 15.35 -22.79
CA PRO A 240 12.64 14.36 -23.52
C PRO A 240 11.15 14.48 -23.16
N ALA A 241 10.30 14.72 -24.17
CA ALA A 241 8.86 14.83 -23.94
C ALA A 241 8.27 13.54 -23.34
N PHE A 242 7.14 13.68 -22.63
CA PHE A 242 6.39 12.51 -22.18
C PHE A 242 5.77 11.79 -23.39
N PRO A 243 5.35 10.52 -23.26
CA PRO A 243 4.55 9.84 -24.27
C PRO A 243 3.32 10.68 -24.69
N ASP A 244 2.95 10.62 -25.97
CA ASP A 244 1.90 11.46 -26.54
C ASP A 244 0.56 11.33 -25.80
N ASP A 245 0.22 10.13 -25.35
CA ASP A 245 -0.99 9.86 -24.57
C ASP A 245 -0.96 10.51 -23.19
N GLU A 246 0.20 10.58 -22.55
CA GLU A 246 0.39 11.28 -21.27
C GLU A 246 0.35 12.80 -21.46
N VAL A 247 0.96 13.31 -22.55
CA VAL A 247 0.86 14.74 -22.93
C VAL A 247 -0.59 15.12 -23.14
N ALA A 248 -1.34 14.33 -23.93
CA ALA A 248 -2.76 14.57 -24.20
C ALA A 248 -3.60 14.52 -22.91
N PHE A 249 -3.32 13.57 -22.03
CA PHE A 249 -3.98 13.47 -20.73
C PHE A 249 -3.76 14.72 -19.88
N VAL A 250 -2.51 15.18 -19.72
CA VAL A 250 -2.18 16.35 -18.91
C VAL A 250 -2.84 17.61 -19.50
N LYS A 251 -2.78 17.81 -20.82
CA LYS A 251 -3.44 18.92 -21.49
C LYS A 251 -4.94 18.95 -21.19
N GLN A 252 -5.63 17.83 -21.38
CA GLN A 252 -7.07 17.75 -21.06
C GLN A 252 -7.38 18.00 -19.59
N ALA A 253 -6.51 17.54 -18.66
CA ALA A 253 -6.65 17.77 -17.24
C ALA A 253 -6.55 19.27 -16.91
N LEU A 254 -5.58 19.97 -17.49
CA LEU A 254 -5.38 21.41 -17.28
C LEU A 254 -6.56 22.22 -17.86
N GLU A 255 -7.05 21.89 -19.05
CA GLU A 255 -8.24 22.52 -19.64
C GLU A 255 -9.48 22.38 -18.74
N ARG A 256 -9.72 21.21 -18.16
CA ARG A 256 -10.84 21.00 -17.21
C ARG A 256 -10.69 21.83 -15.92
N LEU A 257 -9.47 21.97 -15.41
CA LEU A 257 -9.20 22.77 -14.21
C LEU A 257 -9.44 24.27 -14.47
N SER A 258 -9.07 24.80 -15.64
CA SER A 258 -9.31 26.19 -16.00
C SER A 258 -10.81 26.52 -16.14
N HIS A 259 -11.57 25.67 -16.84
CA HIS A 259 -13.02 25.88 -16.99
C HIS A 259 -13.78 25.81 -15.65
N SER A 260 -13.31 25.01 -14.70
CA SER A 260 -13.91 24.94 -13.37
C SER A 260 -13.69 26.23 -12.56
N SER A 261 -12.61 26.96 -12.83
CA SER A 261 -12.30 28.24 -12.18
C SER A 261 -13.13 29.39 -12.74
N ASP A 262 -13.50 29.36 -14.02
CA ASP A 262 -14.26 30.43 -14.69
C ASP A 262 -15.75 30.43 -14.32
N LEU A 263 -16.27 29.35 -13.76
CA LEU A 263 -17.67 29.20 -13.35
C LEU A 263 -17.98 29.84 -11.99
N ILE A 264 -16.97 30.36 -11.28
CA ILE A 264 -17.16 31.04 -10.00
C ILE A 264 -17.32 32.54 -10.26
N PRO A 265 -18.53 33.10 -10.06
CA PRO A 265 -18.71 34.56 -10.22
C PRO A 265 -17.80 35.28 -9.23
N SER A 266 -16.96 36.19 -9.73
CA SER A 266 -16.15 37.08 -8.93
C SER A 266 -17.05 37.75 -7.87
N ARG A 267 -16.82 37.44 -6.59
CA ARG A 267 -17.45 38.22 -5.50
C ARG A 267 -16.95 39.63 -5.64
N THR A 268 -17.78 40.50 -6.23
CA THR A 268 -17.62 41.95 -6.11
C THR A 268 -17.59 42.27 -4.62
N PRO A 269 -16.56 42.94 -4.11
CA PRO A 269 -16.60 43.44 -2.75
C PRO A 269 -17.78 44.43 -2.65
N SER A 270 -18.72 44.14 -1.75
CA SER A 270 -19.77 45.08 -1.39
C SER A 270 -19.13 46.33 -0.75
N PRO A 271 -19.59 47.53 -1.14
CA PRO A 271 -19.06 48.79 -0.65
C PRO A 271 -19.22 48.97 0.85
#